data_16a8568b5a00db23ea2ebaf1bc86c804
#
_entry.id   16a8568b5a00db23ea2ebaf1bc86c804
#
_cell.length_a   1.000
_cell.length_b   1.000
_cell.length_c   1.000
_cell.angle_alpha   90.00
_cell.angle_beta   90.00
_cell.angle_gamma   90.00
#
_symmetry.space_group_name_H-M   'P 1'
#
loop_
_entity.id
_entity.type
_entity.pdbx_description
1 polymer ?
#
loop_
_entity_poly.entity_id
_entity_poly.type
_entity_poly.pdbx_seq_one_letter_code
_entity_poly.pdbx_strand_id
1 'polypeptide(L)'
;PALAPILGSWLTSEFGWRSNFSFMTLFGAISLIFIGFSMRETRPADTVNSKYLISWQRYKSVLYHPTFLFHAVMCLLAMAVILAYVTSAPVYLMNQLGLTMTQFTWWFGINAVFNIAASLLAPKLMDKVGSYKALAIGLASLILAGFTMVALQGFATDWAFMIPIIGSSIGFALVLGASAGKALAPFGDRAGTAAALLGLIQMSGAGLLVGLMQRSPLNDVDLLSVHMLLLLPCLIILFSRRGRAWHFIAR
;
A
#
# COMPACT_ATOMS: atom_id res chain seq x y z
N PRO A 1 10.15 -4.82 -3.14
CA PRO A 1 9.10 -5.15 -4.15
C PRO A 1 9.61 -5.00 -5.59
N ALA A 2 10.41 -3.96 -5.89
CA ALA A 2 10.83 -3.65 -7.26
C ALA A 2 11.67 -4.75 -7.93
N LEU A 3 12.57 -5.38 -7.20
CA LEU A 3 13.44 -6.43 -7.70
C LEU A 3 12.79 -7.82 -7.69
N ALA A 4 11.70 -7.98 -6.94
CA ALA A 4 11.09 -9.29 -6.75
C ALA A 4 10.60 -9.94 -8.07
N PRO A 5 9.91 -9.23 -9.00
CA PRO A 5 9.50 -9.82 -10.26
C PRO A 5 10.69 -10.20 -11.15
N ILE A 6 11.75 -9.39 -11.16
CA ILE A 6 12.97 -9.66 -11.96
C ILE A 6 13.65 -10.92 -11.43
N LEU A 7 13.88 -10.97 -10.11
CA LEU A 7 14.50 -12.12 -9.47
C LEU A 7 13.61 -13.38 -9.61
N GLY A 8 12.31 -13.22 -9.42
CA GLY A 8 11.35 -14.31 -9.54
C GLY A 8 11.26 -14.88 -10.95
N SER A 9 11.27 -14.03 -11.98
CA SER A 9 11.28 -14.50 -13.38
C SER A 9 12.58 -15.22 -13.73
N TRP A 10 13.74 -14.69 -13.30
CA TRP A 10 15.02 -15.34 -13.50
C TRP A 10 15.11 -16.71 -12.81
N LEU A 11 14.74 -16.78 -11.52
CA LEU A 11 14.69 -18.04 -10.80
C LEU A 11 13.75 -19.07 -11.45
N THR A 12 12.62 -18.60 -11.96
CA THR A 12 11.64 -19.47 -12.62
C THR A 12 12.16 -19.99 -13.94
N SER A 13 12.84 -19.16 -14.74
CA SER A 13 13.38 -19.57 -16.05
C SER A 13 14.53 -20.56 -15.92
N GLU A 14 15.43 -20.37 -14.94
CA GLU A 14 16.62 -21.22 -14.79
C GLU A 14 16.37 -22.49 -13.96
N PHE A 15 15.55 -22.39 -12.89
CA PHE A 15 15.40 -23.46 -11.89
C PHE A 15 13.95 -23.91 -11.70
N GLY A 16 13.01 -23.35 -12.47
CA GLY A 16 11.59 -23.62 -12.33
C GLY A 16 10.93 -22.87 -11.17
N TRP A 17 9.60 -22.79 -11.18
CA TRP A 17 8.82 -21.97 -10.24
C TRP A 17 9.01 -22.31 -8.74
N ARG A 18 9.37 -23.57 -8.43
CA ARG A 18 9.62 -24.00 -7.05
C ARG A 18 10.84 -23.33 -6.42
N SER A 19 11.81 -22.91 -7.23
CA SER A 19 13.01 -22.23 -6.78
C SER A 19 12.71 -20.91 -6.05
N ASN A 20 11.63 -20.23 -6.39
CA ASN A 20 11.19 -19.02 -5.70
C ASN A 20 10.89 -19.31 -4.22
N PHE A 21 10.19 -20.41 -3.93
CA PHE A 21 9.89 -20.80 -2.55
C PHE A 21 11.15 -21.22 -1.78
N SER A 22 12.06 -21.95 -2.45
CA SER A 22 13.35 -22.33 -1.86
C SER A 22 14.19 -21.09 -1.53
N PHE A 23 14.22 -20.09 -2.42
CA PHE A 23 14.89 -18.82 -2.19
C PHE A 23 14.27 -18.07 -1.01
N MET A 24 12.96 -17.96 -0.93
CA MET A 24 12.25 -17.31 0.18
C MET A 24 12.54 -18.02 1.51
N THR A 25 12.54 -19.35 1.51
CA THR A 25 12.86 -20.16 2.70
C THR A 25 14.30 -19.92 3.17
N LEU A 26 15.26 -19.96 2.24
CA LEU A 26 16.67 -19.70 2.55
C LEU A 26 16.88 -18.28 3.08
N PHE A 27 16.27 -17.29 2.44
CA PHE A 27 16.32 -15.88 2.89
C PHE A 27 15.75 -15.73 4.30
N GLY A 28 14.59 -16.36 4.57
CA GLY A 28 13.98 -16.37 5.90
C GLY A 28 14.85 -17.04 6.96
N ALA A 29 15.45 -18.18 6.64
CA ALA A 29 16.35 -18.90 7.55
C ALA A 29 17.61 -18.08 7.87
N ILE A 30 18.25 -17.49 6.87
CA ILE A 30 19.42 -16.60 7.07
C ILE A 30 19.04 -15.39 7.92
N SER A 31 17.89 -14.75 7.62
CA SER A 31 17.41 -13.61 8.40
C SER A 31 17.15 -13.98 9.87
N LEU A 32 16.54 -15.14 10.12
CA LEU A 32 16.29 -15.64 11.48
C LEU A 32 17.59 -15.87 12.25
N ILE A 33 18.57 -16.51 11.61
CA ILE A 33 19.90 -16.74 12.18
C ILE A 33 20.57 -15.39 12.51
N PHE A 34 20.57 -14.47 11.56
CA PHE A 34 21.17 -13.15 11.75
C PHE A 34 20.52 -12.38 12.92
N ILE A 35 19.19 -12.36 12.98
CA ILE A 35 18.43 -11.73 14.07
C ILE A 35 18.78 -12.37 15.41
N GLY A 36 18.79 -13.72 15.45
CA GLY A 36 19.08 -14.46 16.69
C GLY A 36 20.47 -14.19 17.27
N PHE A 37 21.48 -13.94 16.43
CA PHE A 37 22.85 -13.67 16.88
C PHE A 37 23.18 -12.18 17.02
N SER A 38 22.54 -11.30 16.26
CA SER A 38 22.91 -9.88 16.17
C SER A 38 22.00 -8.95 16.95
N MET A 39 20.73 -9.31 17.16
CA MET A 39 19.78 -8.44 17.85
C MET A 39 19.74 -8.72 19.35
N ARG A 40 19.98 -7.68 20.14
CA ARG A 40 19.77 -7.71 21.59
C ARG A 40 18.28 -7.49 21.89
N GLU A 41 17.84 -7.97 23.05
CA GLU A 41 16.50 -7.67 23.55
C GLU A 41 16.30 -6.15 23.67
N THR A 42 15.31 -5.64 22.96
CA THR A 42 14.99 -4.19 22.90
C THR A 42 13.79 -3.81 23.77
N ARG A 43 13.20 -4.78 24.45
CA ARG A 43 12.03 -4.55 25.30
C ARG A 43 12.45 -3.72 26.53
N PRO A 44 11.76 -2.58 26.80
CA PRO A 44 12.00 -1.81 28.02
C PRO A 44 11.78 -2.65 29.27
N ALA A 45 12.65 -2.47 30.28
CA ALA A 45 12.59 -3.25 31.52
C ALA A 45 11.29 -3.01 32.32
N ASP A 46 10.68 -1.84 32.16
CA ASP A 46 9.43 -1.41 32.80
C ASP A 46 8.17 -1.84 32.04
N THR A 47 8.32 -2.63 30.97
CA THR A 47 7.15 -3.09 30.19
C THR A 47 6.25 -3.97 31.05
N VAL A 48 5.03 -3.52 31.30
CA VAL A 48 4.03 -4.28 32.06
C VAL A 48 3.66 -5.56 31.31
N ASN A 49 3.96 -6.70 31.91
CA ASN A 49 3.53 -8.00 31.42
C ASN A 49 2.02 -8.14 31.62
N SER A 50 1.25 -7.98 30.56
CA SER A 50 -0.16 -8.34 30.60
C SER A 50 -0.29 -9.86 30.65
N LYS A 51 -1.00 -10.39 31.66
CA LYS A 51 -1.34 -11.82 31.74
C LYS A 51 -2.12 -12.34 30.55
N TYR A 52 -2.79 -11.45 29.80
CA TYR A 52 -3.57 -11.77 28.61
C TYR A 52 -2.89 -11.23 27.37
N LEU A 53 -2.28 -12.11 26.58
CA LEU A 53 -1.68 -11.77 25.29
C LEU A 53 -2.74 -11.21 24.30
N ILE A 54 -3.97 -11.73 24.38
CA ILE A 54 -5.09 -11.30 23.58
C ILE A 54 -6.17 -10.70 24.49
N SER A 55 -6.27 -9.39 24.55
CA SER A 55 -7.34 -8.67 25.27
C SER A 55 -8.15 -7.85 24.30
N TRP A 56 -9.44 -8.19 24.12
CA TRP A 56 -10.35 -7.44 23.26
C TRP A 56 -10.40 -5.95 23.61
N GLN A 57 -10.30 -5.62 24.89
CA GLN A 57 -10.28 -4.22 25.33
C GLN A 57 -9.11 -3.41 24.76
N ARG A 58 -7.92 -4.04 24.60
CA ARG A 58 -6.76 -3.38 23.98
C ARG A 58 -7.00 -3.07 22.51
N TYR A 59 -7.55 -4.02 21.77
CA TYR A 59 -7.88 -3.83 20.35
C TYR A 59 -9.03 -2.84 20.16
N LYS A 60 -10.07 -2.96 20.99
CA LYS A 60 -11.25 -2.08 20.94
C LYS A 60 -10.85 -0.61 21.09
N SER A 61 -9.96 -0.27 22.02
CA SER A 61 -9.54 1.12 22.24
C SER A 61 -8.83 1.75 21.03
N VAL A 62 -8.13 0.94 20.22
CA VAL A 62 -7.50 1.39 18.98
C VAL A 62 -8.52 1.45 17.84
N LEU A 63 -9.31 0.39 17.67
CA LEU A 63 -10.30 0.28 16.59
C LEU A 63 -11.40 1.35 16.65
N TYR A 64 -11.78 1.83 17.83
CA TYR A 64 -12.80 2.89 17.96
C TYR A 64 -12.21 4.30 17.99
N HIS A 65 -10.88 4.45 17.83
CA HIS A 65 -10.25 5.77 17.80
C HIS A 65 -10.44 6.42 16.41
N PRO A 66 -11.11 7.58 16.31
CA PRO A 66 -11.46 8.17 15.01
C PRO A 66 -10.25 8.46 14.11
N THR A 67 -9.15 8.98 14.70
CA THR A 67 -7.90 9.23 13.97
C THR A 67 -7.34 7.94 13.38
N PHE A 68 -7.34 6.86 14.16
CA PHE A 68 -6.87 5.55 13.69
C PHE A 68 -7.71 5.06 12.52
N LEU A 69 -9.04 4.98 12.70
CA LEU A 69 -9.93 4.44 11.66
C LEU A 69 -9.85 5.24 10.37
N PHE A 70 -9.89 6.57 10.46
CA PHE A 70 -9.84 7.43 9.28
C PHE A 70 -8.57 7.20 8.45
N HIS A 71 -7.41 7.16 9.11
CA HIS A 71 -6.15 6.95 8.42
C HIS A 71 -5.91 5.48 8.03
N ALA A 72 -6.41 4.52 8.80
CA ALA A 72 -6.34 3.11 8.45
C ALA A 72 -7.16 2.79 7.20
N VAL A 73 -8.34 3.41 7.02
CA VAL A 73 -9.13 3.30 5.79
C VAL A 73 -8.37 3.85 4.58
N MET A 74 -7.67 4.98 4.73
CA MET A 74 -6.84 5.50 3.64
C MET A 74 -5.69 4.56 3.30
N CYS A 75 -5.02 3.96 4.30
CA CYS A 75 -3.99 2.95 4.08
C CYS A 75 -4.55 1.71 3.36
N LEU A 76 -5.74 1.25 3.76
CA LEU A 76 -6.44 0.13 3.12
C LEU A 76 -6.73 0.44 1.65
N LEU A 77 -7.35 1.59 1.37
CA LEU A 77 -7.73 1.96 0.00
C LEU A 77 -6.51 2.18 -0.90
N ALA A 78 -5.46 2.84 -0.39
CA ALA A 78 -4.22 3.00 -1.13
C ALA A 78 -3.55 1.64 -1.43
N MET A 79 -3.55 0.72 -0.46
CA MET A 79 -3.04 -0.65 -0.67
C MET A 79 -3.90 -1.42 -1.67
N ALA A 80 -5.22 -1.23 -1.65
CA ALA A 80 -6.12 -1.86 -2.63
C ALA A 80 -5.80 -1.43 -4.06
N VAL A 81 -5.41 -0.18 -4.31
CA VAL A 81 -4.95 0.28 -5.64
C VAL A 81 -3.74 -0.52 -6.10
N ILE A 82 -2.73 -0.70 -5.23
CA ILE A 82 -1.52 -1.47 -5.59
C ILE A 82 -1.85 -2.95 -5.82
N LEU A 83 -2.65 -3.57 -4.96
CA LEU A 83 -3.04 -4.97 -5.12
C LEU A 83 -3.88 -5.18 -6.39
N ALA A 84 -4.81 -4.28 -6.68
CA ALA A 84 -5.58 -4.32 -7.92
C ALA A 84 -4.65 -4.20 -9.15
N TYR A 85 -3.68 -3.28 -9.13
CA TYR A 85 -2.68 -3.17 -10.19
C TYR A 85 -1.89 -4.46 -10.37
N VAL A 86 -1.33 -5.02 -9.30
CA VAL A 86 -0.50 -6.23 -9.37
C VAL A 86 -1.28 -7.43 -9.90
N THR A 87 -2.57 -7.52 -9.60
CA THR A 87 -3.43 -8.63 -10.08
C THR A 87 -3.96 -8.41 -11.49
N SER A 88 -4.30 -7.18 -11.89
CA SER A 88 -4.89 -6.89 -13.20
C SER A 88 -3.86 -6.62 -14.30
N ALA A 89 -2.69 -6.04 -13.96
CA ALA A 89 -1.70 -5.66 -14.98
C ALA A 89 -1.20 -6.81 -15.85
N PRO A 90 -0.85 -8.01 -15.32
CA PRO A 90 -0.45 -9.13 -16.17
C PRO A 90 -1.58 -9.56 -17.13
N VAL A 91 -2.81 -9.61 -16.62
CA VAL A 91 -3.98 -10.01 -17.42
C VAL A 91 -4.23 -9.01 -18.54
N TYR A 92 -4.28 -7.72 -18.22
CA TYR A 92 -4.54 -6.68 -19.21
C TYR A 92 -3.39 -6.54 -20.22
N LEU A 93 -2.16 -6.36 -19.74
CA LEU A 93 -1.02 -6.07 -20.62
C LEU A 93 -0.59 -7.28 -21.45
N MET A 94 -0.56 -8.49 -20.87
CA MET A 94 -0.08 -9.66 -21.58
C MET A 94 -1.21 -10.41 -22.33
N ASN A 95 -2.37 -10.61 -21.69
CA ASN A 95 -3.44 -11.42 -22.29
C ASN A 95 -4.34 -10.61 -23.22
N GLN A 96 -4.63 -9.33 -22.89
CA GLN A 96 -5.52 -8.49 -23.71
C GLN A 96 -4.75 -7.69 -24.75
N LEU A 97 -3.63 -7.04 -24.38
CA LEU A 97 -2.81 -6.25 -25.29
C LEU A 97 -1.70 -7.05 -25.98
N GLY A 98 -1.45 -8.30 -25.58
CA GLY A 98 -0.48 -9.17 -26.24
C GLY A 98 0.99 -8.83 -25.99
N LEU A 99 1.30 -8.08 -24.91
CA LEU A 99 2.68 -7.78 -24.57
C LEU A 99 3.47 -9.05 -24.23
N THR A 100 4.72 -9.07 -24.64
CA THR A 100 5.64 -10.13 -24.23
C THR A 100 6.00 -9.99 -22.74
N MET A 101 6.45 -11.08 -22.12
CA MET A 101 6.95 -11.06 -20.73
C MET A 101 8.03 -9.99 -20.52
N THR A 102 8.91 -9.81 -21.51
CA THR A 102 9.97 -8.79 -21.44
C THR A 102 9.40 -7.38 -21.40
N GLN A 103 8.44 -7.06 -22.27
CA GLN A 103 7.79 -5.75 -22.32
C GLN A 103 7.01 -5.48 -21.02
N PHE A 104 6.28 -6.46 -20.51
CA PHE A 104 5.60 -6.38 -19.22
C PHE A 104 6.59 -6.09 -18.08
N THR A 105 7.72 -6.83 -18.04
CA THR A 105 8.75 -6.66 -17.01
C THR A 105 9.37 -5.26 -17.05
N TRP A 106 9.58 -4.69 -18.24
CA TRP A 106 10.04 -3.31 -18.39
C TRP A 106 9.06 -2.31 -17.80
N TRP A 107 7.78 -2.40 -18.14
CA TRP A 107 6.75 -1.52 -17.60
C TRP A 107 6.62 -1.64 -16.08
N PHE A 108 6.66 -2.87 -15.58
CA PHE A 108 6.62 -3.13 -14.14
C PHE A 108 7.85 -2.55 -13.43
N GLY A 109 9.03 -2.69 -14.03
CA GLY A 109 10.28 -2.12 -13.52
C GLY A 109 10.27 -0.60 -13.50
N ILE A 110 9.79 0.04 -14.56
CA ILE A 110 9.64 1.51 -14.63
C ILE A 110 8.71 1.99 -13.49
N ASN A 111 7.55 1.37 -13.34
CA ASN A 111 6.63 1.72 -12.24
C ASN A 111 7.27 1.54 -10.87
N ALA A 112 8.04 0.47 -10.69
CA ALA A 112 8.76 0.22 -9.44
C ALA A 112 9.81 1.31 -9.13
N VAL A 113 10.55 1.79 -10.13
CA VAL A 113 11.51 2.89 -9.97
C VAL A 113 10.79 4.17 -9.53
N PHE A 114 9.67 4.52 -10.16
CA PHE A 114 8.88 5.68 -9.76
C PHE A 114 8.30 5.53 -8.34
N ASN A 115 7.84 4.33 -7.97
CA ASN A 115 7.34 4.07 -6.63
C ASN A 115 8.44 4.21 -5.55
N ILE A 116 9.64 3.69 -5.82
CA ILE A 116 10.80 3.84 -4.93
C ILE A 116 11.18 5.33 -4.82
N ALA A 117 11.31 6.03 -5.94
CA ALA A 117 11.65 7.45 -5.94
C ALA A 117 10.61 8.26 -5.15
N ALA A 118 9.32 8.02 -5.38
CA ALA A 118 8.25 8.65 -4.63
C ALA A 118 8.34 8.36 -3.13
N SER A 119 8.61 7.11 -2.75
CA SER A 119 8.74 6.70 -1.34
C SER A 119 9.93 7.36 -0.65
N LEU A 120 11.06 7.53 -1.34
CA LEU A 120 12.25 8.21 -0.81
C LEU A 120 12.06 9.74 -0.72
N LEU A 121 11.26 10.31 -1.61
CA LEU A 121 10.98 11.75 -1.62
C LEU A 121 9.80 12.14 -0.71
N ALA A 122 8.89 11.22 -0.41
CA ALA A 122 7.71 11.48 0.40
C ALA A 122 8.03 12.10 1.78
N PRO A 123 9.01 11.60 2.57
CA PRO A 123 9.38 12.22 3.84
C PRO A 123 9.86 13.67 3.66
N LYS A 124 10.72 13.94 2.68
CA LYS A 124 11.21 15.30 2.39
C LYS A 124 10.08 16.26 2.02
N LEU A 125 9.11 15.78 1.26
CA LEU A 125 7.93 16.57 0.92
C LEU A 125 7.06 16.81 2.16
N MET A 126 6.86 15.79 2.99
CA MET A 126 6.09 15.92 4.24
C MET A 126 6.76 16.91 5.21
N ASP A 127 8.08 16.93 5.31
CA ASP A 127 8.83 17.89 6.12
C ASP A 127 8.64 19.33 5.60
N LYS A 128 8.62 19.51 4.27
CA LYS A 128 8.51 20.82 3.62
C LYS A 128 7.09 21.41 3.67
N VAL A 129 6.07 20.62 3.38
CA VAL A 129 4.68 21.10 3.22
C VAL A 129 3.77 20.70 4.39
N GLY A 130 4.23 19.83 5.27
CA GLY A 130 3.45 19.24 6.37
C GLY A 130 2.65 18.00 5.93
N SER A 131 2.40 17.10 6.88
CA SER A 131 1.72 15.83 6.63
C SER A 131 0.30 15.98 6.05
N TYR A 132 -0.42 17.03 6.46
CA TYR A 132 -1.78 17.31 5.97
C TYR A 132 -1.80 17.61 4.47
N LYS A 133 -0.96 18.56 4.03
CA LYS A 133 -0.87 18.93 2.61
C LYS A 133 -0.31 17.78 1.77
N ALA A 134 0.70 17.07 2.27
CA ALA A 134 1.25 15.89 1.60
C ALA A 134 0.19 14.79 1.41
N LEU A 135 -0.64 14.54 2.42
CA LEU A 135 -1.76 13.61 2.33
C LEU A 135 -2.80 14.06 1.29
N ALA A 136 -3.16 15.36 1.29
CA ALA A 136 -4.10 15.89 0.30
C ALA A 136 -3.56 15.79 -1.13
N ILE A 137 -2.27 16.09 -1.35
CA ILE A 137 -1.59 15.91 -2.65
C ILE A 137 -1.61 14.44 -3.06
N GLY A 138 -1.30 13.52 -2.14
CA GLY A 138 -1.31 12.09 -2.40
C GLY A 138 -2.68 11.55 -2.81
N LEU A 139 -3.73 11.93 -2.08
CA LEU A 139 -5.12 11.58 -2.41
C LEU A 139 -5.53 12.16 -3.76
N ALA A 140 -5.23 13.44 -4.01
CA ALA A 140 -5.53 14.09 -5.29
C ALA A 140 -4.81 13.42 -6.47
N SER A 141 -3.55 13.01 -6.29
CA SER A 141 -2.78 12.27 -7.31
C SER A 141 -3.42 10.93 -7.66
N LEU A 142 -3.86 10.16 -6.64
CA LEU A 142 -4.56 8.88 -6.87
C LEU A 142 -5.90 9.07 -7.59
N ILE A 143 -6.67 10.06 -7.17
CA ILE A 143 -7.97 10.37 -7.80
C ILE A 143 -7.77 10.85 -9.24
N LEU A 144 -6.80 11.73 -9.48
CA LEU A 144 -6.46 12.20 -10.82
C LEU A 144 -6.00 11.04 -11.72
N ALA A 145 -5.19 10.12 -11.19
CA ALA A 145 -4.80 8.90 -11.90
C ALA A 145 -6.02 8.06 -12.29
N GLY A 146 -7.01 7.92 -11.39
CA GLY A 146 -8.27 7.23 -11.68
C GLY A 146 -9.05 7.89 -12.83
N PHE A 147 -9.22 9.20 -12.82
CA PHE A 147 -9.86 9.93 -13.93
C PHE A 147 -9.06 9.83 -15.23
N THR A 148 -7.73 9.92 -15.16
CA THR A 148 -6.87 9.77 -16.33
C THR A 148 -7.00 8.36 -16.92
N MET A 149 -7.08 7.32 -16.07
CA MET A 149 -7.31 5.94 -16.49
C MET A 149 -8.61 5.80 -17.27
N VAL A 150 -9.71 6.37 -16.77
CA VAL A 150 -11.01 6.39 -17.48
C VAL A 150 -10.91 7.15 -18.79
N ALA A 151 -10.25 8.31 -18.81
CA ALA A 151 -10.12 9.12 -20.01
C ALA A 151 -9.30 8.46 -21.13
N LEU A 152 -8.30 7.67 -20.76
CA LEU A 152 -7.38 7.00 -21.69
C LEU A 152 -7.82 5.58 -22.09
N GLN A 153 -8.83 5.01 -21.47
CA GLN A 153 -9.24 3.60 -21.72
C GLN A 153 -9.56 3.30 -23.18
N GLY A 154 -10.07 4.29 -23.91
CA GLY A 154 -10.42 4.13 -25.34
C GLY A 154 -9.23 3.91 -26.28
N PHE A 155 -8.00 4.21 -25.84
CA PHE A 155 -6.79 4.00 -26.65
C PHE A 155 -6.32 2.54 -26.67
N ALA A 156 -6.68 1.73 -25.68
CA ALA A 156 -6.33 0.30 -25.56
C ALA A 156 -4.83 0.02 -25.84
N THR A 157 -3.95 0.80 -25.25
CA THR A 157 -2.48 0.70 -25.39
C THR A 157 -1.79 0.58 -24.03
N ASP A 158 -0.58 0.06 -24.05
CA ASP A 158 0.24 -0.12 -22.84
C ASP A 158 0.51 1.20 -22.11
N TRP A 159 0.89 2.25 -22.83
CA TRP A 159 1.13 3.58 -22.23
C TRP A 159 -0.13 4.20 -21.63
N ALA A 160 -1.30 4.01 -22.27
CA ALA A 160 -2.56 4.53 -21.78
C ALA A 160 -2.97 3.91 -20.43
N PHE A 161 -2.61 2.66 -20.21
CA PHE A 161 -2.77 1.96 -18.95
C PHE A 161 -1.69 2.34 -17.92
N MET A 162 -0.41 2.41 -18.35
CA MET A 162 0.72 2.55 -17.43
C MET A 162 0.96 3.99 -16.94
N ILE A 163 0.65 5.02 -17.74
CA ILE A 163 0.81 6.42 -17.31
C ILE A 163 0.02 6.73 -16.03
N PRO A 164 -1.30 6.43 -15.94
CA PRO A 164 -2.04 6.61 -14.70
C PRO A 164 -1.47 5.80 -13.53
N ILE A 165 -1.01 4.57 -13.79
CA ILE A 165 -0.40 3.72 -12.76
C ILE A 165 0.87 4.35 -12.18
N ILE A 166 1.76 4.84 -13.04
CA ILE A 166 2.99 5.52 -12.62
C ILE A 166 2.64 6.78 -11.80
N GLY A 167 1.67 7.57 -12.28
CA GLY A 167 1.16 8.73 -11.54
C GLY A 167 0.59 8.36 -10.16
N SER A 168 -0.12 7.23 -10.06
CA SER A 168 -0.67 6.73 -8.81
C SER A 168 0.40 6.34 -7.78
N SER A 169 1.59 5.95 -8.23
CA SER A 169 2.71 5.58 -7.33
C SER A 169 3.14 6.74 -6.43
N ILE A 170 3.10 7.98 -6.94
CA ILE A 170 3.39 9.18 -6.14
C ILE A 170 2.31 9.35 -5.06
N GLY A 171 1.05 9.23 -5.45
CA GLY A 171 -0.08 9.31 -4.54
C GLY A 171 -0.04 8.23 -3.46
N PHE A 172 0.26 6.99 -3.85
CA PHE A 172 0.40 5.86 -2.93
C PHE A 172 1.45 6.12 -1.85
N ALA A 173 2.66 6.54 -2.23
CA ALA A 173 3.75 6.78 -1.29
C ALA A 173 3.38 7.87 -0.25
N LEU A 174 2.76 8.96 -0.69
CA LEU A 174 2.35 10.07 0.18
C LEU A 174 1.19 9.67 1.10
N VAL A 175 0.17 9.01 0.56
CA VAL A 175 -0.99 8.57 1.36
C VAL A 175 -0.58 7.56 2.40
N LEU A 176 0.20 6.54 2.00
CA LEU A 176 0.63 5.50 2.92
C LEU A 176 1.53 6.06 4.03
N GLY A 177 2.55 6.85 3.68
CA GLY A 177 3.48 7.42 4.65
C GLY A 177 2.79 8.36 5.64
N ALA A 178 2.00 9.32 5.15
CA ALA A 178 1.31 10.28 5.99
C ALA A 178 0.21 9.62 6.85
N SER A 179 -0.58 8.70 6.27
CA SER A 179 -1.68 8.06 6.99
C SER A 179 -1.18 7.06 8.03
N ALA A 180 -0.19 6.22 7.71
CA ALA A 180 0.35 5.28 8.68
C ALA A 180 0.95 5.99 9.91
N GLY A 181 1.74 7.06 9.69
CA GLY A 181 2.28 7.86 10.76
C GLY A 181 1.19 8.47 11.65
N LYS A 182 0.12 9.01 11.06
CA LYS A 182 -1.00 9.60 11.81
C LYS A 182 -1.86 8.56 12.51
N ALA A 183 -2.09 7.40 11.90
CA ALA A 183 -2.83 6.31 12.53
C ALA A 183 -2.15 5.82 13.82
N LEU A 184 -0.82 5.76 13.84
CA LEU A 184 -0.05 5.23 14.95
C LEU A 184 0.27 6.28 16.04
N ALA A 185 0.28 7.57 15.69
CA ALA A 185 0.70 8.65 16.57
C ALA A 185 0.02 8.67 17.96
N PRO A 186 -1.30 8.37 18.12
CA PRO A 186 -1.95 8.39 19.43
C PRO A 186 -1.59 7.21 20.36
N PHE A 187 -0.82 6.22 19.88
CA PHE A 187 -0.68 4.91 20.54
C PHE A 187 0.76 4.56 20.91
N GLY A 188 1.56 5.55 21.35
CA GLY A 188 2.94 5.30 21.76
C GLY A 188 3.08 4.23 22.86
N ASP A 189 2.13 4.18 23.80
CA ASP A 189 2.06 3.20 24.91
C ASP A 189 1.70 1.77 24.46
N ARG A 190 1.12 1.62 23.26
CA ARG A 190 0.65 0.36 22.66
C ARG A 190 0.93 0.29 21.16
N ALA A 191 2.05 0.84 20.73
CA ALA A 191 2.42 0.97 19.32
C ALA A 191 2.38 -0.36 18.56
N GLY A 192 2.82 -1.46 19.17
CA GLY A 192 2.76 -2.78 18.57
C GLY A 192 1.34 -3.26 18.27
N THR A 193 0.38 -3.02 19.18
CA THR A 193 -1.03 -3.35 18.95
C THR A 193 -1.64 -2.52 17.81
N ALA A 194 -1.36 -1.22 17.81
CA ALA A 194 -1.84 -0.32 16.75
C ALA A 194 -1.23 -0.66 15.38
N ALA A 195 0.07 -0.95 15.32
CA ALA A 195 0.75 -1.36 14.10
C ALA A 195 0.22 -2.69 13.55
N ALA A 196 -0.02 -3.68 14.42
CA ALA A 196 -0.59 -4.97 14.01
C ALA A 196 -2.00 -4.82 13.44
N LEU A 197 -2.86 -3.99 14.07
CA LEU A 197 -4.20 -3.71 13.57
C LEU A 197 -4.17 -2.92 12.25
N LEU A 198 -3.27 -1.94 12.13
CA LEU A 198 -3.09 -1.19 10.89
C LEU A 198 -2.67 -2.13 9.75
N GLY A 199 -1.69 -2.99 9.98
CA GLY A 199 -1.23 -3.99 9.01
C GLY A 199 -2.34 -4.97 8.61
N LEU A 200 -3.13 -5.44 9.58
CA LEU A 200 -4.28 -6.31 9.31
C LEU A 200 -5.32 -5.62 8.43
N ILE A 201 -5.74 -4.41 8.80
CA ILE A 201 -6.72 -3.64 8.03
C ILE A 201 -6.17 -3.33 6.63
N GLN A 202 -4.93 -2.90 6.53
CA GLN A 202 -4.28 -2.53 5.28
C GLN A 202 -4.14 -3.73 4.33
N MET A 203 -3.62 -4.86 4.80
CA MET A 203 -3.34 -6.00 3.92
C MET A 203 -4.57 -6.89 3.71
N SER A 204 -5.20 -7.34 4.79
CA SER A 204 -6.36 -8.23 4.68
C SER A 204 -7.60 -7.50 4.18
N GLY A 205 -7.81 -6.25 4.63
CA GLY A 205 -8.90 -5.42 4.15
C GLY A 205 -8.77 -5.08 2.67
N ALA A 206 -7.58 -4.69 2.22
CA ALA A 206 -7.32 -4.42 0.80
C ALA A 206 -7.46 -5.69 -0.05
N GLY A 207 -6.91 -6.82 0.40
CA GLY A 207 -7.05 -8.10 -0.29
C GLY A 207 -8.50 -8.54 -0.43
N LEU A 208 -9.30 -8.39 0.63
CA LEU A 208 -10.73 -8.70 0.62
C LEU A 208 -11.48 -7.77 -0.36
N LEU A 209 -11.22 -6.47 -0.31
CA LEU A 209 -11.85 -5.49 -1.19
C LEU A 209 -11.56 -5.81 -2.66
N VAL A 210 -10.29 -6.01 -3.02
CA VAL A 210 -9.89 -6.37 -4.39
C VAL A 210 -10.50 -7.70 -4.81
N GLY A 211 -10.43 -8.73 -3.98
CA GLY A 211 -11.00 -10.05 -4.29
C GLY A 211 -12.52 -10.03 -4.48
N LEU A 212 -13.24 -9.19 -3.74
CA LEU A 212 -14.69 -9.00 -3.94
C LEU A 212 -14.98 -8.23 -5.23
N MET A 213 -14.22 -7.16 -5.50
CA MET A 213 -14.42 -6.34 -6.69
C MET A 213 -14.03 -7.06 -7.99
N GLN A 214 -13.07 -7.98 -7.96
CA GLN A 214 -12.74 -8.84 -9.11
C GLN A 214 -13.88 -9.79 -9.52
N ARG A 215 -14.89 -9.99 -8.67
CA ARG A 215 -16.10 -10.75 -9.03
C ARG A 215 -17.17 -9.90 -9.74
N SER A 216 -16.96 -8.59 -9.80
CA SER A 216 -17.86 -7.69 -10.53
C SER A 216 -17.68 -7.84 -12.04
N PRO A 217 -18.66 -7.42 -12.86
CA PRO A 217 -18.56 -7.48 -14.32
C PRO A 217 -17.68 -6.36 -14.92
N LEU A 218 -16.90 -5.65 -14.09
CA LEU A 218 -16.00 -4.59 -14.53
C LEU A 218 -14.78 -5.18 -15.25
N ASN A 219 -14.35 -4.52 -16.32
CA ASN A 219 -13.08 -4.83 -16.95
C ASN A 219 -11.90 -4.36 -16.08
N ASP A 220 -10.67 -4.81 -16.39
CA ASP A 220 -9.48 -4.52 -15.60
C ASP A 220 -9.19 -3.02 -15.44
N VAL A 221 -9.46 -2.22 -16.47
CA VAL A 221 -9.24 -0.76 -16.48
C VAL A 221 -10.25 -0.06 -15.58
N ASP A 222 -11.53 -0.41 -15.70
CA ASP A 222 -12.60 0.15 -14.86
C ASP A 222 -12.44 -0.24 -13.40
N LEU A 223 -12.09 -1.50 -13.15
CA LEU A 223 -11.83 -2.02 -11.81
C LEU A 223 -10.72 -1.22 -11.13
N LEU A 224 -9.64 -0.96 -11.83
CA LEU A 224 -8.52 -0.19 -11.31
C LEU A 224 -8.89 1.28 -11.07
N SER A 225 -9.61 1.88 -12.02
CA SER A 225 -10.13 3.24 -11.91
C SER A 225 -11.02 3.42 -10.68
N VAL A 226 -11.93 2.47 -10.44
CA VAL A 226 -12.83 2.49 -9.28
C VAL A 226 -12.03 2.42 -7.98
N HIS A 227 -11.00 1.56 -7.87
CA HIS A 227 -10.15 1.51 -6.67
C HIS A 227 -9.48 2.87 -6.38
N MET A 228 -9.00 3.56 -7.41
CA MET A 228 -8.41 4.90 -7.26
C MET A 228 -9.47 5.94 -6.85
N LEU A 229 -10.66 5.89 -7.43
CA LEU A 229 -11.75 6.84 -7.16
C LEU A 229 -12.43 6.60 -5.80
N LEU A 230 -12.32 5.41 -5.22
CA LEU A 230 -12.78 5.15 -3.83
C LEU A 230 -12.08 6.02 -2.79
N LEU A 231 -10.97 6.66 -3.13
CA LEU A 231 -10.29 7.63 -2.26
C LEU A 231 -10.92 9.02 -2.27
N LEU A 232 -11.84 9.30 -3.21
CA LEU A 232 -12.52 10.62 -3.30
C LEU A 232 -13.28 10.99 -2.01
N PRO A 233 -14.10 10.12 -1.40
CA PRO A 233 -14.71 10.42 -0.12
C PRO A 233 -13.69 10.76 0.98
N CYS A 234 -12.53 10.08 0.99
CA CYS A 234 -11.47 10.35 1.96
C CYS A 234 -10.90 11.76 1.79
N LEU A 235 -10.72 12.24 0.56
CA LEU A 235 -10.28 13.60 0.26
C LEU A 235 -11.31 14.62 0.71
N ILE A 236 -12.60 14.39 0.42
CA ILE A 236 -13.69 15.28 0.84
C ILE A 236 -13.76 15.36 2.37
N ILE A 237 -13.68 14.21 3.05
CA ILE A 237 -13.69 14.17 4.51
C ILE A 237 -12.46 14.87 5.08
N LEU A 238 -11.27 14.71 4.49
CA LEU A 238 -10.04 15.37 4.93
C LEU A 238 -10.19 16.90 4.97
N PHE A 239 -10.88 17.49 4.00
CA PHE A 239 -11.14 18.93 3.96
C PHE A 239 -12.28 19.38 4.88
N SER A 240 -13.09 18.46 5.40
CA SER A 240 -14.13 18.77 6.37
C SER A 240 -13.57 19.18 7.74
N ARG A 241 -14.41 19.80 8.57
CA ARG A 241 -14.04 20.14 9.97
C ARG A 241 -13.64 18.89 10.77
N ARG A 242 -14.36 17.78 10.59
CA ARG A 242 -14.09 16.49 11.27
C ARG A 242 -12.79 15.86 10.81
N GLY A 243 -12.56 15.79 9.51
CA GLY A 243 -11.33 15.22 8.97
C GLY A 243 -10.07 15.98 9.37
N ARG A 244 -10.14 17.31 9.40
CA ARG A 244 -9.06 18.14 9.95
C ARG A 244 -8.82 17.85 11.44
N ALA A 245 -9.87 17.77 12.24
CA ALA A 245 -9.75 17.43 13.66
C ALA A 245 -9.06 16.06 13.81
N TRP A 246 -9.49 15.03 13.08
CA TRP A 246 -8.89 13.69 13.15
C TRP A 246 -7.43 13.64 12.66
N HIS A 247 -7.03 14.55 11.78
CA HIS A 247 -5.64 14.63 11.34
C HIS A 247 -4.73 15.38 12.35
N PHE A 248 -5.24 16.40 13.01
CA PHE A 248 -4.44 17.27 13.91
C PHE A 248 -4.52 16.90 15.40
N ILE A 249 -5.47 16.05 15.84
CA ILE A 249 -5.61 15.58 17.24
C ILE A 249 -4.54 14.53 17.63
N ALA A 250 -3.35 14.61 17.11
CA ALA A 250 -2.24 13.77 17.55
C ALA A 250 -1.29 14.57 18.48
N ARG A 251 -1.84 15.16 19.55
CA ARG A 251 -1.07 15.67 20.69
C ARG A 251 -1.71 15.24 21.99
#